data_1ca74ba2c431c8191dad8fd7d80ac507
#
_entry.id   1ca74ba2c431c8191dad8fd7d80ac507
#
_cell.length_a   1.000
_cell.length_b   1.000
_cell.length_c   1.000
_cell.angle_alpha   90.00
_cell.angle_beta   90.00
_cell.angle_gamma   90.00
#
_symmetry.space_group_name_H-M   'P 1'
#
loop_
_entity.id
_entity.type
_entity.pdbx_description
1 polymer ?
#
loop_
_entity_poly.entity_id
_entity_poly.type
_entity_poly.pdbx_seq_one_letter_code
_entity_poly.pdbx_strand_id
1 'polypeptide(L)'
;MDVRITIETTFDNGEKRTHQLDGISRPYRVTCPDGIGLRLEDGKRILEQIQRVILYDQVDEIIRESRVCPDCASVRAIHDYRTRVLDTLFGRVRVKAARLRRCSCD
;
A
#
# COMPACT_ATOMS: atom_id res chain seq x y z
N MET A 1 1.70 -7.61 -26.35
CA MET A 1 0.51 -7.42 -25.49
C MET A 1 0.97 -6.89 -24.14
N ASP A 2 0.40 -5.81 -23.71
CA ASP A 2 0.70 -5.21 -22.41
C ASP A 2 -0.55 -5.21 -21.56
N VAL A 3 -0.43 -5.72 -20.33
CA VAL A 3 -1.53 -5.74 -19.37
C VAL A 3 -1.23 -4.73 -18.28
N ARG A 4 -2.17 -3.81 -18.04
CA ARG A 4 -2.11 -2.83 -16.95
C ARG A 4 -2.93 -3.34 -15.77
N ILE A 5 -2.39 -3.16 -14.58
CA ILE A 5 -3.08 -3.54 -13.35
C ILE A 5 -3.24 -2.31 -12.49
N THR A 6 -4.46 -2.00 -12.13
CA THR A 6 -4.79 -0.84 -11.31
C THR A 6 -5.57 -1.30 -10.08
N ILE A 7 -5.22 -0.75 -8.92
CA ILE A 7 -5.92 -0.99 -7.66
C ILE A 7 -6.58 0.30 -7.22
N GLU A 8 -7.84 0.23 -6.84
CA GLU A 8 -8.54 1.33 -6.20
C GLU A 8 -8.80 0.99 -4.74
N THR A 9 -8.37 1.86 -3.85
CA THR A 9 -8.68 1.77 -2.42
C THR A 9 -9.76 2.79 -2.10
N THR A 10 -10.84 2.34 -1.45
CA THR A 10 -11.88 3.23 -0.92
C THR A 10 -11.77 3.21 0.60
N PHE A 11 -11.47 4.37 1.18
CA PHE A 11 -11.36 4.53 2.63
C PHE A 11 -12.74 4.68 3.27
N ASP A 12 -12.83 4.45 4.58
CA ASP A 12 -14.10 4.51 5.32
C ASP A 12 -14.77 5.89 5.25
N ASN A 13 -13.98 6.96 5.09
CA ASN A 13 -14.51 8.31 4.91
C ASN A 13 -15.02 8.60 3.49
N GLY A 14 -14.99 7.62 2.59
CA GLY A 14 -15.41 7.76 1.20
C GLY A 14 -14.33 8.23 0.24
N GLU A 15 -13.15 8.59 0.75
CA GLU A 15 -12.02 9.00 -0.08
C GLU A 15 -11.50 7.81 -0.88
N LYS A 16 -11.12 8.07 -2.13
CA LYS A 16 -10.61 7.03 -3.04
C LYS A 16 -9.19 7.34 -3.45
N ARG A 17 -8.39 6.28 -3.56
CA ARG A 17 -7.00 6.37 -4.01
C ARG A 17 -6.76 5.30 -5.05
N THR A 18 -6.13 5.68 -6.16
CA THR A 18 -5.80 4.76 -7.26
C THR A 18 -4.30 4.54 -7.31
N HIS A 19 -3.90 3.28 -7.42
CA HIS A 19 -2.52 2.87 -7.57
C HIS A 19 -2.36 2.07 -8.85
N GLN A 20 -1.33 2.37 -9.62
CA GLN A 20 -0.97 1.59 -10.78
C GLN A 20 0.20 0.68 -10.45
N LEU A 21 0.02 -0.62 -10.69
CA LEU A 21 1.08 -1.61 -10.49
C LEU A 21 1.90 -1.79 -11.76
N ASP A 22 3.05 -2.43 -11.62
CA ASP A 22 3.81 -2.88 -12.78
C ASP A 22 2.97 -3.92 -13.52
N GLY A 23 2.78 -3.69 -14.80
CA GLY A 23 2.00 -4.56 -15.63
C GLY A 23 2.76 -5.79 -16.09
N ILE A 24 2.14 -6.52 -16.97
CA ILE A 24 2.71 -7.71 -17.60
C ILE A 24 2.88 -7.41 -19.08
N SER A 25 4.10 -7.59 -19.60
CA SER A 25 4.37 -7.45 -21.01
C SER A 25 4.73 -8.81 -21.62
N ARG A 26 4.12 -9.12 -22.74
CA ARG A 26 4.35 -10.38 -23.47
C ARG A 26 4.65 -10.08 -24.92
N PRO A 27 5.49 -10.91 -25.59
CA PRO A 27 5.75 -10.72 -27.00
C PRO A 27 4.48 -10.95 -27.83
N TYR A 28 4.45 -10.34 -29.00
CA TYR A 28 3.33 -10.45 -29.93
C TYR A 28 3.00 -11.91 -30.29
N ARG A 29 4.04 -12.73 -30.47
CA ARG A 29 3.89 -14.15 -30.75
C ARG A 29 4.43 -14.98 -29.60
N VAL A 30 3.62 -15.92 -29.14
CA VAL A 30 4.00 -16.89 -28.12
C VAL A 30 4.42 -18.17 -28.84
N THR A 31 5.68 -18.57 -28.67
CA THR A 31 6.26 -19.73 -29.35
C THR A 31 6.27 -20.99 -28.48
N CYS A 32 6.00 -20.85 -27.17
CA CYS A 32 5.98 -21.97 -26.24
C CYS A 32 4.87 -21.77 -25.19
N PRO A 33 4.36 -22.88 -24.58
CA PRO A 33 3.30 -22.81 -23.58
C PRO A 33 3.63 -21.96 -22.37
N ASP A 34 4.91 -21.86 -21.99
CA ASP A 34 5.38 -21.09 -20.85
C ASP A 34 5.13 -19.57 -20.99
N GLY A 35 4.91 -19.11 -22.23
CA GLY A 35 4.58 -17.72 -22.51
C GLY A 35 3.08 -17.41 -22.42
N ILE A 36 2.25 -18.40 -22.12
CA ILE A 36 0.78 -18.23 -22.04
C ILE A 36 0.36 -18.07 -20.59
N GLY A 37 -0.43 -17.03 -20.33
CA GLY A 37 -0.97 -16.77 -19.00
C GLY A 37 0.03 -16.17 -18.02
N LEU A 38 -0.28 -16.27 -16.75
CA LEU A 38 0.59 -15.81 -15.67
C LEU A 38 1.68 -16.85 -15.38
N ARG A 39 2.89 -16.36 -15.24
CA ARG A 39 3.99 -17.15 -14.68
C ARG A 39 4.00 -17.03 -13.16
N LEU A 40 4.62 -17.99 -12.49
CA LEU A 40 4.77 -17.95 -11.04
C LEU A 40 5.45 -16.66 -10.57
N GLU A 41 6.47 -16.20 -11.29
CA GLU A 41 7.19 -14.97 -11.01
C GLU A 41 6.30 -13.74 -11.13
N ASP A 42 5.43 -13.70 -12.14
CA ASP A 42 4.45 -12.62 -12.31
C ASP A 42 3.50 -12.56 -11.12
N GLY A 43 2.98 -13.72 -10.70
CA GLY A 43 2.09 -13.83 -9.55
C GLY A 43 2.74 -13.36 -8.27
N LYS A 44 3.98 -13.76 -8.00
CA LYS A 44 4.73 -13.31 -6.84
C LYS A 44 4.92 -11.80 -6.84
N ARG A 45 5.33 -11.24 -7.97
CA ARG A 45 5.54 -9.80 -8.12
C ARG A 45 4.25 -9.01 -7.90
N ILE A 46 3.14 -9.48 -8.47
CA ILE A 46 1.84 -8.83 -8.33
C ILE A 46 1.38 -8.87 -6.88
N LEU A 47 1.48 -10.02 -6.21
CA LEU A 47 1.09 -10.15 -4.81
C LEU A 47 1.94 -9.29 -3.89
N GLU A 48 3.24 -9.18 -4.12
CA GLU A 48 4.12 -8.29 -3.36
C GLU A 48 3.70 -6.82 -3.52
N GLN A 49 3.33 -6.40 -4.73
CA GLN A 49 2.88 -5.05 -5.00
C GLN A 49 1.52 -4.76 -4.35
N ILE A 50 0.58 -5.69 -4.45
CA ILE A 50 -0.74 -5.58 -3.80
C ILE A 50 -0.57 -5.45 -2.28
N GLN A 51 0.27 -6.29 -1.69
CA GLN A 51 0.53 -6.24 -0.25
C GLN A 51 1.12 -4.89 0.17
N ARG A 52 2.04 -4.36 -0.62
CA ARG A 52 2.63 -3.05 -0.35
C ARG A 52 1.60 -1.93 -0.39
N VAL A 53 0.73 -1.93 -1.40
CA VAL A 53 -0.34 -0.92 -1.54
C VAL A 53 -1.30 -1.00 -0.34
N ILE A 54 -1.73 -2.19 0.02
CA ILE A 54 -2.65 -2.39 1.14
C ILE A 54 -2.02 -1.89 2.44
N LEU A 55 -0.76 -2.26 2.70
CA LEU A 55 -0.08 -1.84 3.93
C LEU A 55 0.10 -0.32 3.98
N TYR A 56 0.48 0.31 2.88
CA TYR A 56 0.65 1.77 2.84
C TYR A 56 -0.67 2.49 3.11
N ASP A 57 -1.76 2.03 2.50
CA ASP A 57 -3.07 2.64 2.68
C ASP A 57 -3.60 2.40 4.10
N GLN A 58 -3.39 1.20 4.66
CA GLN A 58 -3.74 0.91 6.06
C GLN A 58 -2.95 1.78 7.04
N VAL A 59 -1.66 1.95 6.83
CA VAL A 59 -0.83 2.78 7.70
C VAL A 59 -1.28 4.24 7.64
N ASP A 60 -1.58 4.75 6.44
CA ASP A 60 -2.09 6.12 6.29
C ASP A 60 -3.41 6.32 7.02
N GLU A 61 -4.30 5.35 6.96
CA GLU A 61 -5.58 5.39 7.67
C GLU A 61 -5.39 5.36 9.18
N ILE A 62 -4.52 4.49 9.68
CA ILE A 62 -4.17 4.41 11.11
C ILE A 62 -3.59 5.74 11.58
N ILE A 63 -2.69 6.35 10.82
CA ILE A 63 -2.10 7.65 11.16
C ILE A 63 -3.19 8.72 11.23
N ARG A 64 -4.07 8.76 10.23
CA ARG A 64 -5.16 9.74 10.16
C ARG A 64 -6.09 9.64 11.36
N GLU A 65 -6.48 8.43 11.73
CA GLU A 65 -7.33 8.18 12.90
C GLU A 65 -6.61 8.53 14.20
N SER A 66 -5.33 8.17 14.31
CA SER A 66 -4.53 8.40 15.52
C SER A 66 -4.25 9.87 15.79
N ARG A 67 -4.29 10.72 14.75
CA ARG A 67 -4.05 12.16 14.89
C ARG A 67 -5.19 12.87 15.60
N VAL A 68 -6.37 12.33 15.60
CA VAL A 68 -7.52 12.94 16.28
C VAL A 68 -7.41 12.65 17.77
N CYS A 69 -7.29 13.70 18.59
CA CYS A 69 -7.24 13.54 20.04
C CYS A 69 -8.57 13.01 20.55
N PRO A 70 -8.59 11.91 21.35
CA PRO A 70 -9.83 11.36 21.87
C PRO A 70 -10.51 12.26 22.91
N ASP A 71 -9.76 13.19 23.53
CA ASP A 71 -10.26 14.07 24.59
C ASP A 71 -10.82 15.38 24.05
N CYS A 72 -10.12 16.03 23.11
CA CYS A 72 -10.52 17.35 22.61
C CYS A 72 -10.83 17.37 21.10
N ALA A 73 -10.71 16.25 20.42
CA ALA A 73 -10.96 16.09 18.99
C ALA A 73 -10.08 16.96 18.07
N SER A 74 -9.06 17.62 18.59
CA SER A 74 -8.12 18.38 17.75
C SER A 74 -7.18 17.45 17.00
N VAL A 75 -6.65 17.93 15.87
CA VAL A 75 -5.72 17.16 15.04
C VAL A 75 -4.29 17.39 15.56
N ARG A 76 -3.65 16.30 15.98
CA ARG A 76 -2.29 16.33 16.51
C ARG A 76 -1.28 16.50 15.38
N ALA A 77 -0.24 17.29 15.62
CA ALA A 77 0.84 17.46 14.66
C ALA A 77 1.73 16.21 14.60
N ILE A 78 2.26 15.94 13.42
CA ILE A 78 3.25 14.89 13.23
C ILE A 78 4.61 15.43 13.66
N HIS A 79 5.27 14.70 14.59
CA HIS A 79 6.61 15.05 15.04
C HIS A 79 7.66 14.62 14.02
N ASP A 80 7.64 13.34 13.66
CA ASP A 80 8.50 12.75 12.63
C ASP A 80 7.93 11.41 12.18
N TYR A 81 8.68 10.73 11.30
CA TYR A 81 8.35 9.40 10.83
C TYR A 81 9.46 8.43 11.19
N ARG A 82 9.09 7.20 11.53
CA ARG A 82 10.02 6.09 11.69
C ARG A 82 9.75 5.03 10.65
N THR A 83 10.81 4.51 10.05
CA THR A 83 10.70 3.36 9.17
C THR A 83 10.55 2.10 10.00
N ARG A 84 9.53 1.30 9.69
CA ARG A 84 9.32 -0.02 10.25
C ARG A 84 9.38 -1.04 9.13
N VAL A 85 9.96 -2.20 9.43
CA VAL A 85 10.04 -3.31 8.50
C VAL A 85 9.05 -4.38 8.95
N LEU A 86 8.16 -4.76 8.06
CA LEU A 86 7.17 -5.81 8.30
C LEU A 86 7.49 -7.00 7.41
N ASP A 87 7.64 -8.18 8.01
CA ASP A 87 7.77 -9.44 7.28
C ASP A 87 6.37 -10.01 7.05
N THR A 88 5.97 -10.10 5.78
CA THR A 88 4.64 -10.54 5.39
C THR A 88 4.72 -11.82 4.58
N LEU A 89 3.56 -12.47 4.36
CA LEU A 89 3.47 -13.64 3.51
C LEU A 89 3.93 -13.37 2.07
N PHE A 90 3.86 -12.12 1.62
CA PHE A 90 4.19 -11.72 0.25
C PHE A 90 5.38 -10.77 0.20
N GLY A 91 6.35 -10.97 1.09
CA GLY A 91 7.58 -10.22 1.10
C GLY A 91 7.72 -9.26 2.27
N ARG A 92 8.91 -8.68 2.35
CA ARG A 92 9.25 -7.69 3.37
C ARG A 92 8.85 -6.31 2.88
N VAL A 93 8.11 -5.57 3.70
CA VAL A 93 7.64 -4.23 3.35
C VAL A 93 8.14 -3.22 4.37
N ARG A 94 8.69 -2.10 3.88
CA ARG A 94 9.08 -0.97 4.71
C ARG A 94 7.96 0.05 4.71
N VAL A 95 7.47 0.41 5.88
CA VAL A 95 6.44 1.41 6.06
C VAL A 95 6.94 2.55 6.94
N LYS A 96 6.42 3.75 6.72
CA LYS A 96 6.71 4.91 7.54
C LYS A 96 5.58 5.12 8.53
N ALA A 97 5.86 4.88 9.80
CA ALA A 97 4.93 5.13 10.89
C ALA A 97 5.16 6.53 11.45
N ALA A 98 4.10 7.34 11.56
CA ALA A 98 4.20 8.66 12.12
C ALA A 98 4.30 8.62 13.63
N ARG A 99 5.20 9.44 14.21
CA ARG A 99 5.20 9.76 15.63
C ARG A 99 4.49 11.08 15.81
N LEU A 100 3.49 11.11 16.68
CA LEU A 100 2.66 12.27 16.87
C LEU A 100 3.14 13.10 18.07
N ARG A 101 2.97 14.41 17.98
CA ARG A 101 3.20 15.30 19.11
C ARG A 101 2.06 15.16 20.10
N ARG A 102 2.32 15.49 21.37
CA ARG A 102 1.28 15.50 22.39
C ARG A 102 0.23 16.56 22.03
N CYS A 103 -1.00 16.27 22.39
CA CYS A 103 -2.07 17.23 22.25
C CYS A 103 -1.92 18.37 23.31
N SER A 104 -2.29 19.57 22.94
CA SER A 104 -2.24 20.74 23.84
C SER A 104 -3.24 20.64 25.00
N CYS A 105 -4.18 19.71 24.96
CA CYS A 105 -5.13 19.49 26.06
C CYS A 105 -4.57 18.61 27.19
N ASP A 106 -3.40 18.05 27.01
CA ASP A 106 -2.72 17.23 28.02
C ASP A 106 -2.03 18.07 29.09
#